data_1fc5ce26432095bf4599cc6390904fd4
#
_entry.id   1fc5ce26432095bf4599cc6390904fd4
#
_cell.length_a   1.000
_cell.length_b   1.000
_cell.length_c   1.000
_cell.angle_alpha   90.00
_cell.angle_beta   90.00
_cell.angle_gamma   90.00
#
_symmetry.space_group_name_H-M   'P 1'
#
loop_
_entity.id
_entity.type
_entity.pdbx_description
1 polymer ?
#
loop_
_entity_poly.entity_id
_entity_poly.type
_entity_poly.pdbx_seq_one_letter_code
_entity_poly.pdbx_strand_id
1 'polypeptide(L)' 'MVRFNEIKNQNGRVFLITGANSGLGYETSKFLLERGATVIMCCRDLVKGEKAKEELLKYNFSGKIELVKLDLSDLKN' A
#
# COMPACT_ATOMS: atom_id res chain seq x y z
N MET A 1 -0.30 -10.26 8.47
CA MET A 1 0.26 -9.04 9.05
C MET A 1 1.76 -8.96 8.82
N VAL A 2 2.25 -7.77 8.56
CA VAL A 2 3.67 -7.56 8.28
C VAL A 2 4.45 -7.40 9.57
N ARG A 3 5.62 -8.02 9.63
CA ARG A 3 6.53 -7.87 10.77
C ARG A 3 7.64 -6.92 10.39
N PHE A 4 7.60 -5.72 10.93
CA PHE A 4 8.54 -4.69 10.52
C PHE A 4 9.98 -4.99 10.93
N ASN A 5 10.17 -5.68 12.05
CA ASN A 5 11.52 -5.97 12.52
C ASN A 5 12.27 -6.98 11.63
N GLU A 6 11.57 -7.63 10.71
CA GLU A 6 12.19 -8.58 9.80
C GLU A 6 12.34 -8.04 8.39
N ILE A 7 11.85 -6.81 8.17
CA ILE A 7 11.86 -6.23 6.83
C ILE A 7 13.17 -5.52 6.59
N LYS A 8 13.85 -5.93 5.52
CA LYS A 8 15.05 -5.27 5.06
C LYS A 8 14.78 -4.75 3.66
N ASN A 9 15.46 -5.28 2.67
CA ASN A 9 15.19 -4.91 1.28
C ASN A 9 14.09 -5.83 0.76
N GLN A 10 13.03 -5.25 0.23
CA GLN A 10 11.87 -6.01 -0.23
C GLN A 10 11.70 -5.95 -1.75
N ASN A 11 12.80 -5.75 -2.47
CA ASN A 11 12.74 -5.76 -3.92
C ASN A 11 12.12 -7.05 -4.43
N GLY A 12 11.15 -6.90 -5.33
CA GLY A 12 10.49 -8.04 -5.93
C GLY A 12 9.36 -8.63 -5.10
N ARG A 13 9.14 -8.11 -3.90
CA ARG A 13 8.03 -8.59 -3.08
C ARG A 13 6.79 -7.73 -3.30
N VAL A 14 5.65 -8.37 -3.20
CA VAL A 14 4.36 -7.71 -3.41
C VAL A 14 3.54 -7.81 -2.13
N PHE A 15 3.06 -6.69 -1.66
CA PHE A 15 2.23 -6.62 -0.45
C PHE A 15 0.88 -6.00 -0.79
N LEU A 16 -0.17 -6.63 -0.28
CA LEU A 16 -1.53 -6.12 -0.46
C LEU A 16 -1.96 -5.48 0.85
N ILE A 17 -2.27 -4.19 0.81
CA ILE A 17 -2.61 -3.40 2.00
C ILE A 17 -4.05 -2.91 1.88
N THR A 18 -4.91 -3.34 2.79
CA THR A 18 -6.27 -2.83 2.85
C THR A 18 -6.31 -1.55 3.69
N GLY A 19 -7.17 -0.63 3.32
CA GLY A 19 -7.27 0.65 4.01
C GLY A 19 -6.01 1.48 3.88
N ALA A 20 -5.33 1.37 2.75
CA ALA A 20 -4.01 1.98 2.57
C ALA A 20 -4.07 3.50 2.40
N ASN A 21 -5.26 4.07 2.26
CA ASN A 21 -5.40 5.49 2.01
C ASN A 21 -5.29 6.35 3.27
N SER A 22 -5.23 5.75 4.45
CA SER A 22 -5.15 6.54 5.68
C SER A 22 -4.59 5.72 6.83
N GLY A 23 -4.11 6.41 7.87
CA GLY A 23 -3.69 5.81 9.11
C GLY A 23 -2.57 4.81 8.93
N LEU A 24 -2.68 3.68 9.63
CA LEU A 24 -1.64 2.68 9.65
C LEU A 24 -1.38 2.09 8.27
N GLY A 25 -2.43 1.91 7.46
CA GLY A 25 -2.25 1.37 6.13
C GLY A 25 -1.38 2.26 5.25
N TYR A 26 -1.58 3.57 5.35
CA TYR A 26 -0.75 4.52 4.63
C TYR A 26 0.71 4.44 5.07
N GLU A 27 0.94 4.45 6.39
CA GLU A 27 2.30 4.40 6.91
C GLU A 27 2.99 3.08 6.57
N THR A 28 2.25 1.98 6.61
CA THR A 28 2.79 0.69 6.23
C THR A 28 3.20 0.68 4.76
N SER A 29 2.36 1.24 3.91
CA SER A 29 2.66 1.32 2.49
C SER A 29 3.93 2.12 2.25
N LYS A 30 4.06 3.26 2.94
CA LYS A 30 5.24 4.10 2.82
C LYS A 30 6.49 3.35 3.24
N PHE A 31 6.41 2.65 4.36
CA PHE A 31 7.53 1.87 4.88
C PHE A 31 8.01 0.84 3.87
N LEU A 32 7.07 0.11 3.28
CA LEU A 32 7.41 -0.94 2.33
C LEU A 32 7.96 -0.38 1.03
N LEU A 33 7.41 0.74 0.57
CA LEU A 33 7.88 1.37 -0.66
C LEU A 33 9.30 1.87 -0.53
N GLU A 34 9.67 2.35 0.65
CA GLU A 34 11.04 2.78 0.90
C GLU A 34 12.03 1.64 0.73
N ARG A 35 11.57 0.41 0.89
CA ARG A 35 12.42 -0.77 0.81
C ARG A 35 12.30 -1.50 -0.53
N GLY A 36 11.67 -0.86 -1.50
CA GLY A 36 11.62 -1.39 -2.84
C GLY A 36 10.49 -2.36 -3.12
N ALA A 37 9.57 -2.55 -2.18
CA ALA A 37 8.45 -3.45 -2.37
C ALA A 37 7.42 -2.87 -3.33
N THR A 38 6.63 -3.76 -3.94
CA THR A 38 5.45 -3.36 -4.68
C THR A 38 4.27 -3.41 -3.72
N VAL A 39 3.55 -2.30 -3.62
CA VAL A 39 2.39 -2.21 -2.73
C VAL A 39 1.13 -2.09 -3.57
N ILE A 40 0.20 -3.01 -3.34
CA ILE A 40 -1.12 -2.93 -3.95
C ILE A 40 -2.05 -2.34 -2.90
N MET A 41 -2.41 -1.07 -3.12
CA MET A 41 -3.26 -0.33 -2.19
C MET A 41 -4.71 -0.65 -2.47
N CYS A 42 -5.38 -1.26 -1.51
CA CYS A 42 -6.79 -1.61 -1.64
C CYS A 42 -7.62 -0.63 -0.85
N CYS A 43 -8.49 0.09 -1.53
CA CYS A 43 -9.28 1.14 -0.90
C CYS A 43 -10.72 1.03 -1.36
N ARG A 44 -11.64 1.36 -0.47
CA ARG A 44 -13.07 1.41 -0.82
C ARG A 44 -13.36 2.63 -1.70
N ASP A 45 -12.69 3.72 -1.41
CA ASP A 45 -12.89 4.99 -2.11
C ASP A 45 -11.67 5.29 -2.96
N LEU A 46 -11.83 5.17 -4.28
CA LEU A 46 -10.71 5.37 -5.18
C LEU A 46 -10.22 6.80 -5.20
N VAL A 47 -11.11 7.77 -4.94
CA VAL A 47 -10.69 9.17 -4.92
C VAL A 47 -9.69 9.39 -3.81
N LYS A 48 -10.00 8.90 -2.62
CA LYS A 48 -9.07 9.01 -1.48
C LYS A 48 -7.82 8.18 -1.71
N GLY A 49 -7.99 7.01 -2.31
CA GLY A 49 -6.85 6.14 -2.62
C GLY A 49 -5.89 6.79 -3.59
N GLU A 50 -6.42 7.46 -4.61
CA GLU A 50 -5.57 8.12 -5.58
C GLU A 50 -4.80 9.28 -4.97
N LYS A 51 -5.43 10.01 -4.04
CA LYS A 51 -4.73 11.09 -3.34
C LYS A 51 -3.55 10.53 -2.55
N ALA A 52 -3.77 9.44 -1.83
CA ALA A 52 -2.71 8.83 -1.06
C ALA A 52 -1.59 8.33 -1.97
N LYS A 53 -1.97 7.72 -3.09
CA LYS A 53 -1.00 7.24 -4.05
C LYS A 53 -0.15 8.39 -4.60
N GLU A 54 -0.79 9.50 -4.94
CA GLU A 54 -0.07 10.66 -5.48
C GLU A 54 0.92 11.20 -4.45
N GLU A 55 0.52 11.26 -3.20
CA GLU A 55 1.43 11.72 -2.16
C GLU A 55 2.64 10.81 -2.03
N LEU A 56 2.41 9.51 -2.09
CA LEU A 56 3.50 8.55 -1.99
C LEU A 56 4.43 8.62 -3.20
N LEU A 57 3.87 8.88 -4.37
CA LEU A 57 4.69 8.99 -5.58
C LEU A 57 5.66 10.16 -5.52
N LYS A 58 5.35 11.19 -4.74
CA LYS A 58 6.22 12.35 -4.63
C LYS A 58 7.54 12.05 -3.93
N TYR A 59 7.59 10.97 -3.18
CA TYR A 59 8.82 10.58 -2.47
C TYR A 59 9.83 9.89 -3.37
N ASN A 60 9.43 9.49 -4.57
CA ASN A 60 10.33 8.77 -5.49
C ASN A 60 10.91 7.50 -4.90
N PHE A 61 10.07 6.73 -4.22
CA PHE A 61 10.49 5.46 -3.67
C PHE A 61 10.90 4.49 -4.79
N SER A 62 11.79 3.54 -4.47
CA SER A 62 12.18 2.51 -5.41
C SER A 62 11.07 1.49 -5.63
N GLY A 63 10.13 1.39 -4.69
CA GLY A 63 9.00 0.47 -4.83
C GLY A 63 7.96 0.95 -5.83
N LYS A 64 7.03 0.08 -6.11
CA LYS A 64 5.95 0.37 -7.05
C LYS A 64 4.61 0.39 -6.34
N ILE A 65 3.69 1.20 -6.84
CA ILE A 65 2.36 1.34 -6.26
C ILE A 65 1.33 0.97 -7.30
N GLU A 66 0.35 0.16 -6.89
CA GLU A 66 -0.85 -0.08 -7.66
C GLU A 66 -2.05 0.20 -6.78
N LEU A 67 -3.12 0.69 -7.39
CA LEU A 67 -4.34 1.03 -6.68
C LEU A 67 -5.48 0.16 -7.16
N VAL A 68 -6.17 -0.50 -6.22
CA VAL A 68 -7.28 -1.38 -6.53
C VAL A 68 -8.45 -1.00 -5.66
N LYS A 69 -9.64 -0.94 -6.26
CA LYS A 69 -10.85 -0.72 -5.48
C LYS A 69 -11.25 -2.06 -4.87
N LEU A 70 -11.43 -2.05 -3.56
CA LEU A 70 -11.84 -3.25 -2.83
C LEU A 70 -12.84 -2.88 -1.77
N ASP A 71 -14.04 -3.44 -1.86
CA ASP A 71 -15.06 -3.26 -0.84
C ASP A 71 -15.26 -4.59 -0.15
N LEU A 72 -14.78 -4.66 1.08
CA LEU A 72 -14.84 -5.89 1.84
C LEU A 72 -16.27 -6.34 2.15
N SER A 73 -17.22 -5.44 2.08
CA SER A 73 -18.61 -5.80 2.30
C SER A 73 -19.16 -6.70 1.20
N ASP A 74 -18.49 -6.75 0.06
CA ASP A 74 -18.89 -7.62 -1.05
C ASP A 74 -18.34 -9.04 -0.95
N LEU A 75 -17.50 -9.29 0.05
CA LEU A 75 -16.90 -10.60 0.22
C LEU A 75 -17.88 -11.50 0.97
N LYS A 76 -18.64 -12.27 0.23
CA LYS A 76 -19.62 -13.19 0.79
C LYS A 76 -19.20 -14.63 0.56
N ASN A 77 -19.52 -15.44 1.54
CA ASN A 77 -19.24 -16.87 1.45
C ASN A 77 -20.51 -17.66 1.30
#